data_bb1c66a40c556918b5099957277d0d1a
#
_entry.id   bb1c66a40c556918b5099957277d0d1a
#
_cell.length_a   1.000
_cell.length_b   1.000
_cell.length_c   1.000
_cell.angle_alpha   90.00
_cell.angle_beta   90.00
_cell.angle_gamma   90.00
#
_symmetry.space_group_name_H-M   'P 1'
#
loop_
_entity.id
_entity.type
_entity.pdbx_description
1 polymer ?
#
loop_
_entity_poly.entity_id
_entity_poly.type
_entity_poly.pdbx_seq_one_letter_code
_entity_poly.pdbx_strand_id
1 'polypeptide(L)'
;MNKKYFIHFTWIVTLIMLIFTGLCLVDGVSIFVPFFTYITAMILYVLPMSFIGSKEAELVCIELENESGKIKQIEQIITQKMKREIIIDNVTEKKYCKKNKYDRWLTNDIILKISKDKLNLYVPKIYERYFYNN
;
A
#
# COMPACT_ATOMS: atom_id res chain seq x y z
N MET A 1 2.94 0.38 -13.52
CA MET A 1 3.57 0.95 -12.29
C MET A 1 2.68 2.06 -11.75
N ASN A 2 2.31 2.02 -10.47
CA ASN A 2 1.46 3.05 -9.87
C ASN A 2 2.32 4.29 -9.52
N LYS A 3 1.95 5.45 -10.07
CA LYS A 3 2.66 6.73 -9.89
C LYS A 3 2.91 7.09 -8.41
N LYS A 4 2.00 6.73 -7.51
CA LYS A 4 2.14 7.01 -6.06
C LYS A 4 3.35 6.32 -5.44
N TYR A 5 3.58 5.03 -5.76
CA TYR A 5 4.73 4.27 -5.26
C TYR A 5 6.04 4.78 -5.84
N PHE A 6 6.06 5.14 -7.12
CA PHE A 6 7.23 5.75 -7.73
C PHE A 6 7.61 7.06 -7.03
N ILE A 7 6.64 7.95 -6.82
CA ILE A 7 6.87 9.22 -6.10
C ILE A 7 7.36 8.95 -4.68
N HIS A 8 6.73 8.02 -3.94
CA HIS A 8 7.11 7.68 -2.58
C HIS A 8 8.58 7.25 -2.48
N PHE A 9 8.98 6.25 -3.27
CA PHE A 9 10.36 5.74 -3.24
C PHE A 9 11.38 6.75 -3.77
N THR A 10 11.01 7.55 -4.78
CA THR A 10 11.86 8.64 -5.27
C THR A 10 12.13 9.67 -4.17
N TRP A 11 11.12 10.08 -3.40
CA TRP A 11 11.30 11.00 -2.28
C TRP A 11 12.25 10.45 -1.22
N ILE A 12 12.10 9.19 -0.82
CA ILE A 12 13.00 8.55 0.15
C ILE A 12 14.44 8.57 -0.35
N VAL A 13 14.68 8.11 -1.58
CA VAL A 13 16.04 8.08 -2.16
C VAL A 13 16.60 9.49 -2.30
N THR A 14 15.81 10.46 -2.76
CA THR A 14 16.28 11.84 -2.90
C THR A 14 16.72 12.43 -1.56
N LEU A 15 15.97 12.19 -0.49
CA LEU A 15 16.29 12.69 0.85
C LEU A 15 17.60 12.07 1.37
N ILE A 16 17.79 10.77 1.21
CA ILE A 16 19.04 10.08 1.57
C ILE A 16 20.21 10.62 0.76
N MET A 17 20.01 10.83 -0.54
CA MET A 17 21.07 11.30 -1.44
C MET A 17 21.44 12.76 -1.20
N LEU A 18 20.52 13.61 -0.72
CA LEU A 18 20.86 14.97 -0.29
C LEU A 18 21.84 14.97 0.89
N ILE A 19 21.59 14.10 1.88
CA ILE A 19 22.50 13.93 3.03
C ILE A 19 23.86 13.43 2.55
N PHE A 20 23.88 12.40 1.71
CA PHE A 20 25.11 11.80 1.16
C PHE A 20 25.91 12.82 0.35
N THR A 21 25.25 13.62 -0.49
CA THR A 21 25.89 14.68 -1.27
C THR A 21 26.55 15.73 -0.35
N GLY A 22 25.83 16.12 0.72
CA GLY A 22 26.38 17.05 1.70
C GLY A 22 27.68 16.52 2.36
N LEU A 23 27.70 15.23 2.74
CA LEU A 23 28.89 14.59 3.30
C LEU A 23 30.05 14.52 2.27
N CYS A 24 29.77 14.13 1.04
CA CYS A 24 30.76 14.08 -0.03
C CYS A 24 31.43 15.46 -0.28
N LEU A 25 30.63 16.54 -0.24
CA LEU A 25 31.16 17.89 -0.42
C LEU A 25 32.07 18.32 0.73
N VAL A 26 31.74 17.96 1.99
CA VAL A 26 32.58 18.23 3.16
C VAL A 26 33.93 17.49 3.06
N ASP A 27 33.90 16.25 2.58
CA ASP A 27 35.09 15.41 2.40
C ASP A 27 35.88 15.71 1.12
N GLY A 28 35.47 16.70 0.32
CA GLY A 28 36.14 17.09 -0.93
C GLY A 28 35.95 16.10 -2.06
N VAL A 29 34.98 15.19 -1.97
CA VAL A 29 34.67 14.20 -3.01
C VAL A 29 33.99 14.90 -4.19
N SER A 30 34.36 14.47 -5.42
CA SER A 30 33.76 15.01 -6.64
C SER A 30 32.24 14.82 -6.67
N ILE A 31 31.50 15.87 -7.08
CA ILE A 31 30.03 15.85 -7.20
C ILE A 31 29.50 14.78 -8.17
N PHE A 32 30.33 14.28 -9.07
CA PHE A 32 29.96 13.18 -9.97
C PHE A 32 29.70 11.87 -9.22
N VAL A 33 30.34 11.64 -8.08
CA VAL A 33 30.13 10.42 -7.27
C VAL A 33 28.69 10.34 -6.78
N PRO A 34 28.13 11.33 -6.03
CA PRO A 34 26.75 11.28 -5.60
C PRO A 34 25.76 11.29 -6.77
N PHE A 35 26.08 11.96 -7.89
CA PHE A 35 25.22 11.96 -9.08
C PHE A 35 25.06 10.56 -9.69
N PHE A 36 26.15 9.84 -9.94
CA PHE A 36 26.08 8.47 -10.46
C PHE A 36 25.45 7.50 -9.46
N THR A 37 25.72 7.67 -8.15
CA THR A 37 25.09 6.87 -7.09
C THR A 37 23.57 7.08 -7.09
N TYR A 38 23.09 8.31 -7.27
CA TYR A 38 21.66 8.62 -7.38
C TYR A 38 21.00 7.91 -8.57
N ILE A 39 21.60 7.99 -9.76
CA ILE A 39 21.10 7.29 -10.96
C ILE A 39 21.02 5.79 -10.72
N THR A 40 22.09 5.21 -10.16
CA THR A 40 22.13 3.77 -9.84
C THR A 40 21.02 3.38 -8.85
N ALA A 41 20.82 4.17 -7.78
CA ALA A 41 19.76 3.94 -6.80
C ALA A 41 18.37 4.04 -7.42
N MET A 42 18.15 4.98 -8.36
CA MET A 42 16.87 5.08 -9.09
C MET A 42 16.58 3.82 -9.90
N ILE A 43 17.57 3.28 -10.60
CA ILE A 43 17.40 2.10 -11.47
C ILE A 43 17.27 0.83 -10.64
N LEU A 44 18.16 0.62 -9.66
CA LEU A 44 18.25 -0.66 -8.93
C LEU A 44 17.29 -0.75 -7.74
N TYR A 45 16.80 0.35 -7.21
CA TYR A 45 15.94 0.36 -6.04
C TYR A 45 14.56 0.96 -6.32
N VAL A 46 14.48 2.21 -6.81
CA VAL A 46 13.19 2.90 -6.95
C VAL A 46 12.28 2.20 -7.96
N LEU A 47 12.80 1.82 -9.13
CA LEU A 47 11.99 1.16 -10.16
C LEU A 47 11.45 -0.20 -9.70
N PRO A 48 12.28 -1.15 -9.20
CA PRO A 48 11.79 -2.45 -8.73
C PRO A 48 10.82 -2.31 -7.55
N MET A 49 11.12 -1.49 -6.55
CA MET A 49 10.27 -1.31 -5.38
C MET A 49 8.92 -0.66 -5.73
N SER A 50 8.91 0.28 -6.67
CA SER A 50 7.68 0.88 -7.18
C SER A 50 6.81 -0.12 -7.92
N PHE A 51 7.42 -1.05 -8.64
CA PHE A 51 6.71 -2.10 -9.36
C PHE A 51 6.10 -3.12 -8.38
N ILE A 52 6.88 -3.58 -7.39
CA ILE A 52 6.43 -4.51 -6.34
C ILE A 52 5.29 -3.88 -5.55
N GLY A 53 5.47 -2.66 -5.02
CA GLY A 53 4.44 -1.96 -4.27
C GLY A 53 3.15 -1.73 -5.08
N SER A 54 3.28 -1.47 -6.39
CA SER A 54 2.12 -1.33 -7.26
C SER A 54 1.32 -2.63 -7.40
N LYS A 55 2.01 -3.77 -7.52
CA LYS A 55 1.37 -5.10 -7.60
C LYS A 55 0.72 -5.49 -6.28
N GLU A 56 1.37 -5.24 -5.15
CA GLU A 56 0.83 -5.55 -3.83
C GLU A 56 -0.39 -4.70 -3.46
N ALA A 57 -0.48 -3.49 -4.00
CA ALA A 57 -1.62 -2.59 -3.80
C ALA A 57 -2.79 -2.85 -4.77
N GLU A 58 -2.61 -3.69 -5.78
CA GLU A 58 -3.68 -4.07 -6.71
C GLU A 58 -4.87 -4.68 -5.94
N LEU A 59 -6.08 -4.23 -6.28
CA LEU A 59 -7.29 -4.74 -5.63
C LEU A 59 -7.64 -6.11 -6.22
N VAL A 60 -7.78 -7.08 -5.33
CA VAL A 60 -8.27 -8.43 -5.63
C VAL A 60 -9.69 -8.54 -5.09
N CYS A 61 -10.58 -9.15 -5.86
CA CYS A 61 -11.93 -9.47 -5.43
C CYS A 61 -11.95 -10.89 -4.86
N ILE A 62 -12.35 -11.03 -3.60
CA ILE A 62 -12.55 -12.31 -2.93
C ILE A 62 -14.05 -12.51 -2.80
N GLU A 63 -14.58 -13.55 -3.43
CA GLU A 63 -15.98 -13.96 -3.28
C GLU A 63 -16.11 -14.91 -2.11
N LEU A 64 -17.01 -14.59 -1.17
CA LEU A 64 -17.31 -15.39 0.01
C LEU A 64 -18.82 -15.61 0.08
N GLU A 65 -19.24 -16.72 0.68
CA GLU A 65 -20.64 -16.97 0.98
C GLU A 65 -21.11 -16.06 2.13
N ASN A 66 -22.35 -15.57 2.02
CA ASN A 66 -22.94 -14.71 3.03
C ASN A 66 -23.56 -15.54 4.17
N GLU A 67 -22.69 -16.12 4.99
CA GLU A 67 -23.08 -16.87 6.17
C GLU A 67 -23.28 -15.98 7.40
N SER A 68 -24.14 -16.44 8.31
CA SER A 68 -24.38 -15.72 9.57
C SER A 68 -23.09 -15.54 10.38
N GLY A 69 -22.74 -14.28 10.66
CA GLY A 69 -21.52 -13.94 11.41
C GLY A 69 -20.28 -13.69 10.57
N LYS A 70 -20.25 -14.06 9.28
CA LYS A 70 -19.09 -13.89 8.39
C LYS A 70 -18.71 -12.42 8.22
N ILE A 71 -19.69 -11.53 8.11
CA ILE A 71 -19.48 -10.08 8.03
C ILE A 71 -18.73 -9.58 9.26
N LYS A 72 -19.13 -9.99 10.48
CA LYS A 72 -18.43 -9.59 11.72
C LYS A 72 -17.00 -10.08 11.78
N GLN A 73 -16.73 -11.32 11.31
CA GLN A 73 -15.38 -11.86 11.24
C GLN A 73 -14.50 -11.04 10.28
N ILE A 74 -15.02 -10.72 9.09
CA ILE A 74 -14.32 -9.86 8.11
C ILE A 74 -14.03 -8.50 8.71
N GLU A 75 -15.01 -7.86 9.36
CA GLU A 75 -14.84 -6.58 10.04
C GLU A 75 -13.77 -6.61 11.13
N GLN A 76 -13.74 -7.66 11.95
CA GLN A 76 -12.70 -7.84 12.95
C GLN A 76 -11.30 -7.95 12.34
N ILE A 77 -11.15 -8.69 11.26
CA ILE A 77 -9.86 -8.81 10.55
C ILE A 77 -9.43 -7.43 10.02
N ILE A 78 -10.34 -6.70 9.36
CA ILE A 78 -10.05 -5.40 8.77
C ILE A 78 -9.71 -4.36 9.83
N THR A 79 -10.47 -4.30 10.92
CA THR A 79 -10.27 -3.29 11.98
C THR A 79 -9.10 -3.61 12.89
N GLN A 80 -8.97 -4.86 13.34
CA GLN A 80 -7.96 -5.26 14.33
C GLN A 80 -6.61 -5.57 13.68
N LYS A 81 -6.57 -6.44 12.64
CA LYS A 81 -5.31 -6.85 12.01
C LYS A 81 -4.78 -5.83 11.02
N MET A 82 -5.66 -5.18 10.24
CA MET A 82 -5.25 -4.22 9.21
C MET A 82 -5.29 -2.77 9.68
N LYS A 83 -5.81 -2.50 10.88
CA LYS A 83 -5.91 -1.17 11.52
C LYS A 83 -6.58 -0.15 10.58
N ARG A 84 -7.74 -0.51 10.04
CA ARG A 84 -8.54 0.35 9.18
C ARG A 84 -9.82 0.81 9.88
N GLU A 85 -10.27 2.01 9.54
CA GLU A 85 -11.51 2.61 10.06
C GLU A 85 -12.59 2.57 8.98
N ILE A 86 -13.84 2.42 9.41
CA ILE A 86 -14.99 2.43 8.53
C ILE A 86 -15.32 3.87 8.12
N ILE A 87 -15.53 4.11 6.82
CA ILE A 87 -15.94 5.43 6.28
C ILE A 87 -17.34 5.39 5.69
N ILE A 88 -17.76 4.24 5.18
CA ILE A 88 -19.12 4.02 4.67
C ILE A 88 -19.63 2.75 5.35
N ASP A 89 -20.79 2.84 5.98
CA ASP A 89 -21.47 1.71 6.64
C ASP A 89 -22.92 1.68 6.18
N ASN A 90 -23.13 1.08 5.01
CA ASN A 90 -24.46 0.87 4.44
C ASN A 90 -24.81 -0.62 4.47
N VAL A 91 -26.09 -0.94 4.32
CA VAL A 91 -26.58 -2.33 4.28
C VAL A 91 -25.97 -3.12 3.12
N THR A 92 -25.69 -2.46 2.00
CA THR A 92 -25.18 -3.10 0.77
C THR A 92 -23.69 -2.92 0.55
N GLU A 93 -23.05 -1.94 1.22
CA GLU A 93 -21.63 -1.64 1.02
C GLU A 93 -21.00 -1.07 2.28
N LYS A 94 -19.85 -1.62 2.65
CA LYS A 94 -19.01 -1.08 3.71
C LYS A 94 -17.62 -0.76 3.14
N LYS A 95 -17.10 0.43 3.48
CA LYS A 95 -15.81 0.90 3.00
C LYS A 95 -14.89 1.26 4.15
N TYR A 96 -13.65 0.78 4.08
CA TYR A 96 -12.63 0.93 5.12
C TYR A 96 -11.37 1.60 4.57
N CYS A 97 -10.83 2.56 5.30
CA CYS A 97 -9.59 3.25 4.93
C CYS A 97 -8.57 3.25 6.07
N LYS A 98 -7.34 3.64 5.75
CA LYS A 98 -6.32 3.95 6.76
C LYS A 98 -6.63 5.29 7.44
N LYS A 99 -6.39 5.38 8.75
CA LYS A 99 -6.58 6.59 9.55
C LYS A 99 -5.63 7.70 9.12
N ASN A 100 -4.37 7.37 8.89
CA ASN A 100 -3.36 8.31 8.46
C ASN A 100 -3.58 8.71 6.99
N LYS A 101 -3.64 10.01 6.70
CA LYS A 101 -3.84 10.56 5.34
C LYS A 101 -2.77 10.10 4.34
N TYR A 102 -1.51 10.00 4.79
CA TYR A 102 -0.41 9.55 3.96
C TYR A 102 -0.55 8.06 3.58
N ASP A 103 -0.83 7.20 4.57
CA ASP A 103 -1.07 5.78 4.35
C ASP A 103 -2.30 5.56 3.45
N ARG A 104 -3.35 6.37 3.64
CA ARG A 104 -4.54 6.35 2.79
C ARG A 104 -4.23 6.76 1.35
N TRP A 105 -3.35 7.75 1.15
CA TRP A 105 -2.89 8.13 -0.20
C TRP A 105 -2.10 7.01 -0.87
N LEU A 106 -1.26 6.30 -0.12
CA LEU A 106 -0.41 5.23 -0.64
C LEU A 106 -1.17 3.94 -0.91
N THR A 107 -2.11 3.55 -0.01
CA THR A 107 -2.86 2.29 -0.08
C THR A 107 -4.27 2.49 -0.62
N ASN A 108 -4.82 1.45 -1.26
CA ASN A 108 -6.22 1.45 -1.69
C ASN A 108 -7.15 1.15 -0.49
N ASP A 109 -8.37 1.71 -0.54
CA ASP A 109 -9.42 1.40 0.42
C ASP A 109 -9.90 -0.04 0.24
N ILE A 110 -10.40 -0.66 1.32
CA ILE A 110 -11.05 -1.97 1.28
C ILE A 110 -12.54 -1.76 1.14
N ILE A 111 -13.18 -2.49 0.25
CA ILE A 111 -14.61 -2.38 -0.02
C ILE A 111 -15.26 -3.76 0.15
N LEU A 112 -16.26 -3.85 1.03
CA LEU A 112 -17.09 -5.03 1.21
C LEU A 112 -18.48 -4.75 0.62
N LYS A 113 -18.83 -5.43 -0.47
CA LYS A 113 -20.17 -5.38 -1.06
C LYS A 113 -20.96 -6.59 -0.58
N ILE A 114 -22.16 -6.31 -0.04
CA ILE A 114 -23.04 -7.29 0.59
C ILE A 114 -24.21 -7.55 -0.34
N SER A 115 -24.36 -8.78 -0.80
CA SER A 115 -25.53 -9.29 -1.53
C SER A 115 -26.24 -10.33 -0.68
N LYS A 116 -27.44 -10.77 -1.11
CA LYS A 116 -28.23 -11.77 -0.36
C LYS A 116 -27.43 -13.06 -0.09
N ASP A 117 -26.76 -13.58 -1.13
CA ASP A 117 -26.11 -14.88 -1.08
C ASP A 117 -24.57 -14.80 -1.09
N LYS A 118 -24.01 -13.65 -1.43
CA LYS A 118 -22.56 -13.48 -1.64
C LYS A 118 -22.03 -12.19 -1.02
N LEU A 119 -20.80 -12.27 -0.56
CA LEU A 119 -19.99 -11.15 -0.11
C LEU A 119 -18.83 -10.97 -1.09
N ASN A 120 -18.72 -9.81 -1.71
CA ASN A 120 -17.61 -9.46 -2.59
C ASN A 120 -16.67 -8.50 -1.85
N LEU A 121 -15.51 -9.00 -1.45
CA LEU A 121 -14.53 -8.27 -0.70
C LEU A 121 -13.37 -7.84 -1.61
N TYR A 122 -13.23 -6.54 -1.83
CA TYR A 122 -12.14 -5.95 -2.59
C TYR A 122 -11.04 -5.52 -1.63
N VAL A 123 -9.90 -6.20 -1.67
CA VAL A 123 -8.75 -5.94 -0.80
C VAL A 123 -7.48 -5.76 -1.62
N PRO A 124 -6.49 -4.96 -1.15
CA PRO A 124 -5.14 -4.99 -1.71
C PRO A 124 -4.55 -6.40 -1.62
N LYS A 125 -3.88 -6.83 -2.67
CA LYS A 125 -3.33 -8.19 -2.81
C LYS A 125 -2.47 -8.64 -1.62
N ILE A 126 -1.73 -7.70 -1.02
CA ILE A 126 -0.91 -7.97 0.18
C ILE A 126 -1.72 -8.54 1.36
N TYR A 127 -3.04 -8.23 1.42
CA TYR A 127 -3.92 -8.68 2.49
C TYR A 127 -4.76 -9.91 2.12
N GLU A 128 -4.72 -10.37 0.89
CA GLU A 128 -5.50 -11.49 0.36
C GLU A 128 -5.39 -12.74 1.25
N ARG A 129 -4.17 -13.08 1.69
CA ARG A 129 -3.88 -14.25 2.53
C ARG A 129 -4.61 -14.29 3.87
N TYR A 130 -5.05 -13.14 4.41
CA TYR A 130 -5.77 -13.10 5.68
C TYR A 130 -7.20 -13.66 5.59
N PHE A 131 -7.73 -13.83 4.38
CA PHE A 131 -9.10 -14.27 4.14
C PHE A 131 -9.21 -15.71 3.63
N TYR A 132 -8.11 -16.31 3.14
CA TYR A 132 -8.10 -17.71 2.70
C TYR A 132 -7.74 -18.71 3.82
N ASN A 133 -7.14 -18.27 4.92
CA ASN A 133 -6.67 -19.15 5.99
C ASN A 133 -7.58 -19.19 7.23
N ASN A 134 -8.85 -18.74 7.09
CA ASN A 134 -9.84 -18.78 8.18
C ASN A 134 -11.14 -19.45 7.73
#